data_b6ed1b75310e9285c1913988240a4dd3
#
_entry.id   b6ed1b75310e9285c1913988240a4dd3
#
_cell.length_a   1.000
_cell.length_b   1.000
_cell.length_c   1.000
_cell.angle_alpha   90.00
_cell.angle_beta   90.00
_cell.angle_gamma   90.00
#
_symmetry.space_group_name_H-M   'P 1'
#
loop_
_entity.id
_entity.type
_entity.pdbx_description
1 polymer ?
#
loop_
_entity_poly.entity_id
_entity_poly.type
_entity_poly.pdbx_seq_one_letter_code
_entity_poly.pdbx_strand_id
1 'polypeptide(L)'
;MLFLAVFCGFLAEYKLEHKIEKNKEKQYIRSFMEDMEADTVSLNSRIRYCELTVRRADSAIAVLSQQDPDKVAGEIYYFLRWIHRSDVFNVNDKTIVQLRNAGGMRLVSSTAVSDSIIDYYKDVDVIRFVYEEQTEFRRSLRPYFPKILDGIDYGNFIDEKNSVVRTNLPVKLKISDPNAINACLLIINNIKGINISLKESMRRLKTKAKGLRGFLLKEYHLSKRTPLEK
;
A
#
# COMPACT_ATOMS: atom_id res chain seq x y z
N MET A 1 -61.93 8.09 -12.34
CA MET A 1 -61.52 7.10 -11.31
C MET A 1 -60.30 6.31 -11.73
N LEU A 2 -60.22 5.71 -12.94
CA LEU A 2 -59.08 4.90 -13.40
C LEU A 2 -57.74 5.68 -13.43
N PHE A 3 -57.77 6.92 -13.94
CA PHE A 3 -56.55 7.77 -14.01
C PHE A 3 -55.95 8.05 -12.64
N LEU A 4 -56.74 8.33 -11.63
CA LEU A 4 -56.26 8.58 -10.25
C LEU A 4 -55.62 7.34 -9.63
N ALA A 5 -56.17 6.15 -9.87
CA ALA A 5 -55.60 4.89 -9.39
C ALA A 5 -54.23 4.60 -10.03
N VAL A 6 -54.10 4.80 -11.35
CA VAL A 6 -52.85 4.63 -12.09
C VAL A 6 -51.81 5.65 -11.63
N PHE A 7 -52.16 6.92 -11.46
CA PHE A 7 -51.30 7.97 -10.98
C PHE A 7 -50.77 7.71 -9.55
N CYS A 8 -51.66 7.26 -8.64
CA CYS A 8 -51.27 6.87 -7.29
C CYS A 8 -50.32 5.66 -7.30
N GLY A 9 -50.52 4.70 -8.23
CA GLY A 9 -49.60 3.56 -8.43
C GLY A 9 -48.20 4.02 -8.80
N PHE A 10 -48.04 4.89 -9.81
CA PHE A 10 -46.78 5.45 -10.22
C PHE A 10 -46.05 6.26 -9.10
N LEU A 11 -46.82 7.04 -8.34
CA LEU A 11 -46.25 7.78 -7.20
C LEU A 11 -45.76 6.86 -6.08
N ALA A 12 -46.50 5.78 -5.81
CA ALA A 12 -46.11 4.78 -4.81
C ALA A 12 -44.81 4.03 -5.26
N GLU A 13 -44.77 3.61 -6.52
CA GLU A 13 -43.62 2.95 -7.12
C GLU A 13 -42.37 3.87 -7.12
N TYR A 14 -42.51 5.10 -7.58
CA TYR A 14 -41.44 6.11 -7.55
C TYR A 14 -40.90 6.33 -6.14
N LYS A 15 -41.79 6.47 -5.13
CA LYS A 15 -41.34 6.62 -3.73
C LYS A 15 -40.64 5.37 -3.21
N LEU A 16 -41.08 4.18 -3.59
CA LEU A 16 -40.50 2.91 -3.19
C LEU A 16 -39.11 2.76 -3.79
N GLU A 17 -38.96 2.99 -5.10
CA GLU A 17 -37.68 2.95 -5.79
C GLU A 17 -36.67 3.92 -5.15
N HIS A 18 -37.06 5.17 -4.94
CA HIS A 18 -36.23 6.17 -4.32
C HIS A 18 -35.78 5.78 -2.89
N LYS A 19 -36.66 5.13 -2.11
CA LYS A 19 -36.34 4.60 -0.79
C LYS A 19 -35.34 3.44 -0.88
N ILE A 20 -35.47 2.56 -1.87
CA ILE A 20 -34.58 1.44 -2.13
C ILE A 20 -33.18 1.98 -2.51
N GLU A 21 -33.12 2.96 -3.42
CA GLU A 21 -31.86 3.58 -3.84
C GLU A 21 -31.14 4.26 -2.68
N LYS A 22 -31.83 5.04 -1.85
CA LYS A 22 -31.23 5.65 -0.65
C LYS A 22 -30.72 4.62 0.35
N ASN A 23 -31.39 3.49 0.51
CA ASN A 23 -30.92 2.43 1.38
C ASN A 23 -29.66 1.76 0.81
N LYS A 24 -29.60 1.50 -0.50
CA LYS A 24 -28.43 0.98 -1.20
C LYS A 24 -27.25 1.96 -1.09
N GLU A 25 -27.48 3.25 -1.32
CA GLU A 25 -26.47 4.29 -1.14
C GLU A 25 -25.86 4.23 0.27
N LYS A 26 -26.70 4.25 1.32
CA LYS A 26 -26.23 4.14 2.71
C LYS A 26 -25.45 2.87 2.98
N GLN A 27 -25.85 1.75 2.39
CA GLN A 27 -25.13 0.48 2.51
C GLN A 27 -23.74 0.57 1.87
N TYR A 28 -23.62 1.11 0.66
CA TYR A 28 -22.33 1.32 0.00
C TYR A 28 -21.42 2.25 0.81
N ILE A 29 -21.95 3.35 1.36
CA ILE A 29 -21.17 4.27 2.19
C ILE A 29 -20.65 3.59 3.45
N ARG A 30 -21.45 2.74 4.10
CA ARG A 30 -20.98 1.95 5.26
C ARG A 30 -19.85 1.00 4.88
N SER A 31 -20.05 0.21 3.81
CA SER A 31 -19.01 -0.72 3.32
C SER A 31 -17.73 0.02 2.94
N PHE A 32 -17.84 1.19 2.32
CA PHE A 32 -16.68 2.04 2.02
C PHE A 32 -15.96 2.53 3.28
N MET A 33 -16.68 2.91 4.32
CA MET A 33 -16.08 3.28 5.60
C MET A 33 -15.37 2.10 6.29
N GLU A 34 -15.92 0.89 6.18
CA GLU A 34 -15.29 -0.33 6.68
C GLU A 34 -13.99 -0.64 5.91
N ASP A 35 -14.00 -0.54 4.57
CA ASP A 35 -12.83 -0.68 3.73
C ASP A 35 -11.73 0.33 4.15
N MET A 36 -12.07 1.61 4.32
CA MET A 36 -11.13 2.64 4.78
C MET A 36 -10.58 2.39 6.19
N GLU A 37 -11.38 1.85 7.10
CA GLU A 37 -10.94 1.52 8.47
C GLU A 37 -9.90 0.40 8.43
N ALA A 38 -10.14 -0.67 7.67
CA ALA A 38 -9.19 -1.74 7.45
C ALA A 38 -7.90 -1.24 6.78
N ASP A 39 -8.03 -0.36 5.79
CA ASP A 39 -6.88 0.28 5.12
C ASP A 39 -6.05 1.11 6.10
N THR A 40 -6.69 1.86 7.00
CA THR A 40 -5.99 2.67 8.02
C THR A 40 -5.14 1.79 8.94
N VAL A 41 -5.60 0.59 9.29
CA VAL A 41 -4.82 -0.39 10.06
C VAL A 41 -3.64 -0.90 9.23
N SER A 42 -3.88 -1.28 7.99
CA SER A 42 -2.83 -1.75 7.07
C SER A 42 -1.75 -0.68 6.84
N LEU A 43 -2.13 0.57 6.63
CA LEU A 43 -1.22 1.69 6.42
C LEU A 43 -0.24 1.88 7.59
N ASN A 44 -0.63 1.59 8.84
CA ASN A 44 0.29 1.69 9.99
C ASN A 44 1.45 0.70 9.88
N SER A 45 1.19 -0.53 9.48
CA SER A 45 2.23 -1.55 9.29
C SER A 45 3.15 -1.19 8.13
N ARG A 46 2.58 -0.65 7.04
CA ARG A 46 3.33 -0.23 5.85
C ARG A 46 4.23 0.98 6.13
N ILE A 47 3.75 1.97 6.85
CA ILE A 47 4.55 3.12 7.30
C ILE A 47 5.77 2.64 8.10
N ARG A 48 5.56 1.71 9.05
CA ARG A 48 6.66 1.12 9.83
C ARG A 48 7.64 0.33 8.95
N TYR A 49 7.13 -0.39 7.95
CA TYR A 49 7.99 -1.10 6.99
C TYR A 49 8.84 -0.13 6.17
N CYS A 50 8.29 0.98 5.70
CA CYS A 50 9.07 2.02 5.01
C CYS A 50 10.16 2.60 5.91
N GLU A 51 9.85 2.90 7.19
CA GLU A 51 10.84 3.40 8.16
C GLU A 51 11.96 2.39 8.41
N LEU A 52 11.62 1.11 8.52
CA LEU A 52 12.61 0.04 8.67
C LEU A 52 13.47 -0.10 7.42
N THR A 53 12.87 0.01 6.22
CA THR A 53 13.61 -0.03 4.95
C THR A 53 14.58 1.12 4.82
N VAL A 54 14.20 2.34 5.22
CA VAL A 54 15.09 3.51 5.23
C VAL A 54 16.31 3.25 6.14
N ARG A 55 16.09 2.81 7.38
CA ARG A 55 17.19 2.48 8.31
C ARG A 55 18.10 1.39 7.78
N ARG A 56 17.55 0.35 7.16
CA ARG A 56 18.35 -0.74 6.56
C ARG A 56 19.11 -0.30 5.31
N ALA A 57 18.53 0.61 4.52
CA ALA A 57 19.24 1.23 3.40
C ALA A 57 20.43 2.04 3.90
N ASP A 58 20.29 2.82 4.97
CA ASP A 58 21.39 3.56 5.59
C ASP A 58 22.50 2.60 6.05
N SER A 59 22.14 1.49 6.71
CA SER A 59 23.11 0.48 7.13
C SER A 59 23.79 -0.21 5.94
N ALA A 60 23.03 -0.55 4.89
CA ALA A 60 23.57 -1.14 3.66
C ALA A 60 24.57 -0.19 2.98
N ILE A 61 24.24 1.09 2.88
CA ILE A 61 25.13 2.12 2.34
C ILE A 61 26.41 2.19 3.18
N ALA A 62 26.29 2.23 4.51
CA ALA A 62 27.44 2.33 5.41
C ALA A 62 28.41 1.15 5.27
N VAL A 63 27.92 -0.09 5.16
CA VAL A 63 28.78 -1.27 5.01
C VAL A 63 29.38 -1.40 3.61
N LEU A 64 28.60 -1.07 2.56
CA LEU A 64 29.10 -1.09 1.17
C LEU A 64 30.14 0.01 0.89
N SER A 65 30.15 1.08 1.68
CA SER A 65 31.12 2.19 1.54
C SER A 65 32.39 1.98 2.34
N GLN A 66 32.63 0.82 2.98
CA GLN A 66 33.85 0.53 3.71
C GLN A 66 35.04 0.39 2.75
N GLN A 67 36.23 0.83 3.18
CA GLN A 67 37.48 0.68 2.40
C GLN A 67 37.88 -0.78 2.22
N ASP A 68 37.60 -1.62 3.22
CA ASP A 68 37.84 -3.05 3.20
C ASP A 68 36.54 -3.81 3.39
N PRO A 69 35.79 -4.05 2.29
CA PRO A 69 34.48 -4.65 2.37
C PRO A 69 34.49 -6.11 2.83
N ASP A 70 35.63 -6.82 2.70
CA ASP A 70 35.77 -8.21 3.17
C ASP A 70 35.63 -8.31 4.70
N LYS A 71 36.06 -7.31 5.45
CA LYS A 71 35.90 -7.29 6.92
C LYS A 71 34.47 -7.23 7.38
N VAL A 72 33.54 -6.77 6.53
CA VAL A 72 32.13 -6.63 6.80
C VAL A 72 31.26 -7.46 5.83
N ALA A 73 31.87 -8.47 5.20
CA ALA A 73 31.19 -9.30 4.18
C ALA A 73 29.87 -9.84 4.67
N GLY A 74 29.79 -10.41 5.87
CA GLY A 74 28.55 -10.93 6.45
C GLY A 74 27.44 -9.87 6.56
N GLU A 75 27.79 -8.65 6.93
CA GLU A 75 26.80 -7.55 6.97
C GLU A 75 26.36 -7.13 5.56
N ILE A 76 27.27 -7.13 4.56
CA ILE A 76 26.93 -6.87 3.16
C ILE A 76 25.94 -7.92 2.64
N TYR A 77 26.21 -9.21 2.85
CA TYR A 77 25.28 -10.29 2.50
C TYR A 77 23.91 -10.09 3.15
N TYR A 78 23.90 -9.83 4.46
CA TYR A 78 22.67 -9.63 5.22
C TYR A 78 21.84 -8.46 4.70
N PHE A 79 22.44 -7.28 4.51
CA PHE A 79 21.71 -6.10 4.08
C PHE A 79 21.27 -6.17 2.62
N LEU A 80 22.09 -6.69 1.69
CA LEU A 80 21.71 -6.90 0.30
C LEU A 80 20.58 -7.93 0.18
N ARG A 81 20.61 -9.00 0.99
CA ARG A 81 19.51 -9.96 1.04
C ARG A 81 18.22 -9.31 1.51
N TRP A 82 18.31 -8.44 2.47
CA TRP A 82 17.12 -7.79 3.04
C TRP A 82 16.57 -6.69 2.12
N ILE A 83 17.40 -5.83 1.58
CA ILE A 83 16.98 -4.69 0.76
C ILE A 83 16.33 -5.13 -0.55
N HIS A 84 16.67 -6.30 -1.06
CA HIS A 84 16.07 -6.90 -2.26
C HIS A 84 14.63 -7.36 -2.02
N ARG A 85 14.21 -7.62 -0.78
CA ARG A 85 12.84 -8.06 -0.49
C ARG A 85 11.86 -6.93 -0.67
N SER A 86 10.78 -7.23 -1.39
CA SER A 86 9.62 -6.35 -1.52
C SER A 86 8.49 -6.83 -0.62
N ASP A 87 7.65 -5.92 -0.22
CA ASP A 87 6.36 -6.16 0.40
C ASP A 87 5.26 -5.79 -0.61
N VAL A 88 4.02 -6.16 -0.36
CA VAL A 88 2.90 -5.87 -1.25
C VAL A 88 1.99 -4.84 -0.60
N PHE A 89 1.64 -3.80 -1.35
CA PHE A 89 0.65 -2.81 -0.93
C PHE A 89 -0.72 -3.21 -1.46
N ASN A 90 -1.58 -3.73 -0.57
CA ASN A 90 -2.97 -4.05 -0.88
C ASN A 90 -3.90 -3.10 -0.15
N VAL A 91 -4.88 -2.59 -0.86
CA VAL A 91 -5.95 -1.74 -0.35
C VAL A 91 -7.26 -2.49 -0.51
N ASN A 92 -8.20 -2.29 0.42
CA ASN A 92 -9.55 -2.80 0.27
C ASN A 92 -10.31 -1.92 -0.72
N ASP A 93 -10.40 -2.36 -1.96
CA ASP A 93 -11.08 -1.64 -3.04
C ASP A 93 -12.39 -2.31 -3.47
N LYS A 94 -12.89 -3.26 -2.68
CA LYS A 94 -14.09 -4.03 -2.99
C LYS A 94 -15.29 -3.14 -3.27
N THR A 95 -15.55 -2.20 -2.38
CA THR A 95 -16.71 -1.31 -2.47
C THR A 95 -16.60 -0.37 -3.68
N ILE A 96 -15.42 0.23 -3.92
CA ILE A 96 -15.25 1.15 -5.05
C ILE A 96 -15.31 0.41 -6.39
N VAL A 97 -14.79 -0.81 -6.48
CA VAL A 97 -14.87 -1.65 -7.67
C VAL A 97 -16.33 -1.99 -7.97
N GLN A 98 -17.14 -2.34 -6.96
CA GLN A 98 -18.57 -2.57 -7.12
C GLN A 98 -19.28 -1.29 -7.57
N LEU A 99 -19.00 -0.16 -6.94
CA LEU A 99 -19.59 1.13 -7.30
C LEU A 99 -19.28 1.54 -8.75
N ARG A 100 -18.05 1.33 -9.21
CA ARG A 100 -17.65 1.66 -10.59
C ARG A 100 -18.28 0.70 -11.61
N ASN A 101 -18.23 -0.60 -11.36
CA ASN A 101 -18.66 -1.62 -12.33
C ASN A 101 -20.19 -1.71 -12.46
N ALA A 102 -20.93 -1.54 -11.36
CA ALA A 102 -22.40 -1.61 -11.36
C ALA A 102 -23.08 -0.25 -11.68
N GLY A 103 -22.30 0.76 -12.09
CA GLY A 103 -22.83 2.13 -12.23
C GLY A 103 -23.31 2.72 -10.90
N GLY A 104 -22.87 2.13 -9.78
CA GLY A 104 -23.32 2.47 -8.43
C GLY A 104 -22.90 3.85 -7.97
N MET A 105 -21.90 4.48 -8.65
CA MET A 105 -21.56 5.89 -8.37
C MET A 105 -22.76 6.83 -8.63
N ARG A 106 -23.71 6.47 -9.50
CA ARG A 106 -24.94 7.22 -9.70
C ARG A 106 -25.88 7.18 -8.49
N LEU A 107 -25.73 6.15 -7.64
CA LEU A 107 -26.51 6.02 -6.41
C LEU A 107 -26.04 6.98 -5.32
N VAL A 108 -24.81 7.49 -5.43
CA VAL A 108 -24.27 8.50 -4.50
C VAL A 108 -24.88 9.85 -4.87
N SER A 109 -25.91 10.25 -4.16
CA SER A 109 -26.71 11.45 -4.48
C SER A 109 -25.95 12.76 -4.23
N SER A 110 -25.02 12.79 -3.30
CA SER A 110 -24.17 13.95 -2.99
C SER A 110 -22.93 13.97 -3.87
N THR A 111 -22.80 14.96 -4.75
CA THR A 111 -21.61 15.19 -5.58
C THR A 111 -20.37 15.36 -4.71
N ALA A 112 -20.47 16.08 -3.59
CA ALA A 112 -19.36 16.28 -2.66
C ALA A 112 -18.84 14.96 -2.07
N VAL A 113 -19.75 14.02 -1.78
CA VAL A 113 -19.36 12.66 -1.33
C VAL A 113 -18.70 11.88 -2.44
N SER A 114 -19.29 11.87 -3.63
CA SER A 114 -18.73 11.19 -4.81
C SER A 114 -17.32 11.68 -5.12
N ASP A 115 -17.13 12.99 -5.18
CA ASP A 115 -15.83 13.61 -5.45
C ASP A 115 -14.81 13.27 -4.37
N SER A 116 -15.21 13.29 -3.09
CA SER A 116 -14.33 12.95 -1.97
C SER A 116 -13.87 11.48 -2.00
N ILE A 117 -14.76 10.56 -2.39
CA ILE A 117 -14.43 9.15 -2.57
C ILE A 117 -13.44 8.97 -3.74
N ILE A 118 -13.72 9.61 -4.88
CA ILE A 118 -12.84 9.56 -6.05
C ILE A 118 -11.46 10.12 -5.70
N ASP A 119 -11.40 11.23 -4.99
CA ASP A 119 -10.15 11.87 -4.59
C ASP A 119 -9.32 11.03 -3.60
N TYR A 120 -9.99 10.28 -2.71
CA TYR A 120 -9.31 9.31 -1.85
C TYR A 120 -8.62 8.20 -2.69
N TYR A 121 -9.30 7.64 -3.68
CA TYR A 121 -8.73 6.58 -4.50
C TYR A 121 -7.68 7.07 -5.50
N LYS A 122 -7.70 8.34 -5.92
CA LYS A 122 -6.58 8.94 -6.67
C LYS A 122 -5.28 8.89 -5.86
N ASP A 123 -5.33 9.21 -4.57
CA ASP A 123 -4.15 9.12 -3.70
C ASP A 123 -3.69 7.66 -3.52
N VAL A 124 -4.63 6.71 -3.44
CA VAL A 124 -4.32 5.27 -3.43
C VAL A 124 -3.58 4.85 -4.70
N ASP A 125 -4.06 5.28 -5.87
CA ASP A 125 -3.47 4.93 -7.16
C ASP A 125 -2.06 5.53 -7.31
N VAL A 126 -1.82 6.75 -6.81
CA VAL A 126 -0.47 7.34 -6.73
C VAL A 126 0.46 6.48 -5.87
N ILE A 127 -0.01 6.02 -4.71
CA ILE A 127 0.80 5.15 -3.83
C ILE A 127 1.10 3.82 -4.54
N ARG A 128 0.13 3.21 -5.24
CA ARG A 128 0.34 1.98 -6.02
C ARG A 128 1.44 2.17 -7.08
N PHE A 129 1.35 3.25 -7.85
CA PHE A 129 2.35 3.58 -8.85
C PHE A 129 3.77 3.69 -8.26
N VAL A 130 3.92 4.45 -7.16
CA VAL A 130 5.22 4.60 -6.49
C VAL A 130 5.72 3.27 -5.90
N TYR A 131 4.81 2.38 -5.51
CA TYR A 131 5.15 1.03 -5.04
C TYR A 131 5.69 0.14 -6.17
N GLU A 132 5.14 0.26 -7.37
CA GLU A 132 5.64 -0.43 -8.58
C GLU A 132 7.05 0.05 -8.92
N GLU A 133 7.30 1.36 -8.93
CA GLU A 133 8.63 1.96 -9.10
C GLU A 133 9.64 1.41 -8.06
N GLN A 134 9.25 1.34 -6.78
CA GLN A 134 10.09 0.75 -5.74
C GLN A 134 10.45 -0.71 -6.07
N THR A 135 9.50 -1.48 -6.59
CA THR A 135 9.71 -2.87 -6.96
C THR A 135 10.71 -2.99 -8.10
N GLU A 136 10.66 -2.10 -9.09
CA GLU A 136 11.63 -2.07 -10.19
C GLU A 136 13.05 -1.74 -9.69
N PHE A 137 13.20 -0.76 -8.80
CA PHE A 137 14.52 -0.50 -8.20
C PHE A 137 15.05 -1.72 -7.43
N ARG A 138 14.21 -2.45 -6.72
CA ARG A 138 14.66 -3.69 -6.05
C ARG A 138 15.06 -4.77 -7.05
N ARG A 139 14.35 -4.90 -8.17
CA ARG A 139 14.69 -5.84 -9.24
C ARG A 139 15.99 -5.47 -9.92
N SER A 140 16.27 -4.18 -10.10
CA SER A 140 17.51 -3.72 -10.74
C SER A 140 18.79 -4.00 -9.94
N LEU A 141 18.69 -4.40 -8.67
CA LEU A 141 19.84 -4.92 -7.89
C LEU A 141 20.30 -6.31 -8.36
N ARG A 142 19.42 -7.12 -8.91
CA ARG A 142 19.70 -8.55 -9.22
C ARG A 142 20.92 -8.77 -10.11
N PRO A 143 21.15 -8.00 -11.19
CA PRO A 143 22.32 -8.21 -12.04
C PRO A 143 23.67 -7.96 -11.36
N TYR A 144 23.68 -7.25 -10.24
CA TYR A 144 24.90 -6.91 -9.50
C TYR A 144 25.25 -7.94 -8.42
N PHE A 145 24.28 -8.71 -7.94
CA PHE A 145 24.52 -9.70 -6.89
C PHE A 145 25.58 -10.73 -7.27
N PRO A 146 25.54 -11.39 -8.45
CA PRO A 146 26.58 -12.35 -8.85
C PRO A 146 27.97 -11.74 -9.03
N LYS A 147 28.06 -10.40 -9.13
CA LYS A 147 29.32 -9.69 -9.27
C LYS A 147 29.97 -9.33 -7.92
N ILE A 148 29.20 -9.45 -6.82
CA ILE A 148 29.64 -9.06 -5.46
C ILE A 148 29.60 -10.26 -4.52
N LEU A 149 28.58 -11.15 -4.66
CA LEU A 149 28.25 -12.21 -3.71
C LEU A 149 28.53 -13.59 -4.30
N ASP A 150 28.94 -14.51 -3.45
CA ASP A 150 28.91 -15.94 -3.77
C ASP A 150 27.52 -16.51 -3.52
N GLY A 151 27.03 -17.38 -4.43
CA GLY A 151 25.67 -17.92 -4.37
C GLY A 151 25.45 -18.91 -3.23
N ILE A 152 26.50 -19.65 -2.82
CA ILE A 152 26.43 -20.61 -1.71
C ILE A 152 26.36 -19.83 -0.39
N ASP A 153 27.27 -18.91 -0.19
CA ASP A 153 27.29 -18.05 1.00
C ASP A 153 26.00 -17.24 1.14
N TYR A 154 25.44 -16.75 0.03
CA TYR A 154 24.16 -16.03 0.02
C TYR A 154 23.01 -16.87 0.57
N GLY A 155 23.05 -18.20 0.39
CA GLY A 155 22.06 -19.14 0.95
C GLY A 155 22.01 -19.15 2.47
N ASN A 156 23.14 -18.92 3.14
CA ASN A 156 23.26 -18.95 4.61
C ASN A 156 22.55 -17.81 5.34
N PHE A 157 22.03 -16.82 4.62
CA PHE A 157 21.37 -15.64 5.19
C PHE A 157 19.84 -15.72 5.16
N ILE A 158 19.28 -16.93 5.06
CA ILE A 158 17.85 -17.21 5.28
C ILE A 158 17.69 -18.40 6.19
N ASP A 159 16.66 -18.36 7.03
CA ASP A 159 16.21 -19.51 7.84
C ASP A 159 15.17 -20.36 7.11
N GLU A 160 14.74 -21.45 7.73
CA GLU A 160 13.71 -22.35 7.23
C GLU A 160 12.34 -21.68 7.01
N LYS A 161 12.09 -20.57 7.72
CA LYS A 161 10.88 -19.75 7.57
C LYS A 161 11.02 -18.66 6.51
N ASN A 162 12.11 -18.74 5.72
CA ASN A 162 12.44 -17.70 4.72
C ASN A 162 12.65 -16.30 5.32
N SER A 163 13.02 -16.18 6.60
CA SER A 163 13.43 -14.91 7.19
C SER A 163 14.87 -14.61 6.91
N VAL A 164 15.22 -13.34 6.74
CA VAL A 164 16.63 -12.94 6.59
C VAL A 164 17.29 -12.93 7.96
N VAL A 165 18.35 -13.70 8.10
CA VAL A 165 19.11 -13.89 9.35
C VAL A 165 20.58 -13.55 9.14
N ARG A 166 21.27 -13.23 10.24
CA ARG A 166 22.74 -13.18 10.26
C ARG A 166 23.28 -14.58 10.54
N THR A 167 24.45 -14.88 9.98
CA THR A 167 25.18 -16.12 10.22
C THR A 167 26.55 -15.82 10.81
N ASN A 168 27.08 -16.74 11.62
CA ASN A 168 28.44 -16.71 12.12
C ASN A 168 29.43 -17.47 11.23
N LEU A 169 28.95 -18.03 10.11
CA LEU A 169 29.82 -18.71 9.15
C LEU A 169 30.75 -17.70 8.50
N PRO A 170 32.03 -18.09 8.28
CA PRO A 170 32.94 -17.24 7.55
C PRO A 170 32.49 -17.14 6.09
N VAL A 171 32.27 -15.91 5.61
CA VAL A 171 31.87 -15.63 4.23
C VAL A 171 32.85 -14.63 3.60
N LYS A 172 33.02 -14.72 2.28
CA LYS A 172 33.86 -13.80 1.51
C LYS A 172 33.07 -13.19 0.36
N LEU A 173 33.42 -11.97 0.01
CA LEU A 173 32.85 -11.33 -1.18
C LEU A 173 33.57 -11.90 -2.44
N LYS A 174 32.79 -11.94 -3.52
CA LYS A 174 33.29 -12.34 -4.86
C LYS A 174 33.23 -11.14 -5.81
N ILE A 175 33.96 -10.08 -5.47
CA ILE A 175 33.92 -8.84 -6.24
C ILE A 175 34.66 -9.08 -7.58
N SER A 176 33.88 -9.28 -8.65
CA SER A 176 34.38 -9.46 -10.02
C SER A 176 34.28 -8.19 -10.88
N ASP A 177 33.54 -7.20 -10.40
CA ASP A 177 33.34 -5.90 -11.08
C ASP A 177 33.34 -4.79 -10.01
N PRO A 178 34.41 -3.97 -9.95
CA PRO A 178 34.52 -2.88 -8.97
C PRO A 178 33.35 -1.85 -9.06
N ASN A 179 32.72 -1.71 -10.24
CA ASN A 179 31.61 -0.79 -10.42
C ASN A 179 30.29 -1.33 -9.86
N ALA A 180 30.20 -2.63 -9.59
CA ALA A 180 28.98 -3.25 -9.08
C ALA A 180 28.57 -2.71 -7.70
N ILE A 181 29.54 -2.42 -6.82
CA ILE A 181 29.28 -1.81 -5.51
C ILE A 181 28.69 -0.42 -5.67
N ASN A 182 29.28 0.42 -6.54
CA ASN A 182 28.75 1.77 -6.78
C ASN A 182 27.34 1.73 -7.41
N ALA A 183 27.08 0.81 -8.33
CA ALA A 183 25.74 0.62 -8.88
C ALA A 183 24.73 0.22 -7.80
N CYS A 184 25.09 -0.71 -6.89
CA CYS A 184 24.25 -1.05 -5.75
C CYS A 184 23.97 0.16 -4.86
N LEU A 185 24.99 0.97 -4.54
CA LEU A 185 24.85 2.18 -3.72
C LEU A 185 23.86 3.17 -4.33
N LEU A 186 23.93 3.41 -5.65
CA LEU A 186 22.99 4.29 -6.37
C LEU A 186 21.56 3.75 -6.27
N ILE A 187 21.36 2.46 -6.53
CA ILE A 187 20.03 1.84 -6.48
C ILE A 187 19.47 1.85 -5.04
N ILE A 188 20.29 1.56 -4.03
CA ILE A 188 19.88 1.56 -2.63
C ILE A 188 19.48 2.97 -2.18
N ASN A 189 20.18 4.02 -2.64
CA ASN A 189 19.78 5.40 -2.39
C ASN A 189 18.42 5.73 -3.01
N ASN A 190 18.14 5.25 -4.22
CA ASN A 190 16.82 5.40 -4.83
C ASN A 190 15.74 4.66 -4.02
N ILE A 191 16.00 3.43 -3.59
CA ILE A 191 15.08 2.67 -2.72
C ILE A 191 14.81 3.43 -1.42
N LYS A 192 15.84 4.02 -0.81
CA LYS A 192 15.71 4.86 0.39
C LYS A 192 14.79 6.06 0.12
N GLY A 193 15.06 6.84 -0.95
CA GLY A 193 14.30 8.02 -1.33
C GLY A 193 12.82 7.70 -1.57
N ILE A 194 12.53 6.63 -2.31
CA ILE A 194 11.16 6.17 -2.56
C ILE A 194 10.45 5.80 -1.26
N ASN A 195 11.12 5.10 -0.33
CA ASN A 195 10.49 4.73 0.95
C ASN A 195 10.19 5.94 1.83
N ILE A 196 10.99 7.01 1.77
CA ILE A 196 10.69 8.28 2.44
C ILE A 196 9.40 8.88 1.85
N SER A 197 9.30 8.95 0.52
CA SER A 197 8.12 9.47 -0.19
C SER A 197 6.87 8.65 0.06
N LEU A 198 6.96 7.32 0.00
CA LEU A 198 5.86 6.39 0.31
C LEU A 198 5.34 6.59 1.73
N LYS A 199 6.23 6.67 2.71
CA LYS A 199 5.87 6.90 4.11
C LYS A 199 5.02 8.17 4.26
N GLU A 200 5.44 9.26 3.66
CA GLU A 200 4.71 10.54 3.76
C GLU A 200 3.38 10.50 3.00
N SER A 201 3.33 9.85 1.83
CA SER A 201 2.09 9.67 1.07
C SER A 201 1.08 8.81 1.84
N MET A 202 1.53 7.73 2.47
CA MET A 202 0.68 6.89 3.32
C MET A 202 0.17 7.61 4.57
N ARG A 203 0.98 8.50 5.18
CA ARG A 203 0.55 9.33 6.30
C ARG A 203 -0.54 10.32 5.88
N ARG A 204 -0.37 10.96 4.72
CA ARG A 204 -1.41 11.84 4.14
C ARG A 204 -2.70 11.09 3.85
N LEU A 205 -2.60 9.91 3.19
CA LEU A 205 -3.76 9.07 2.91
C LEU A 205 -4.51 8.67 4.18
N LYS A 206 -3.78 8.28 5.24
CA LYS A 206 -4.36 7.96 6.55
C LYS A 206 -5.09 9.15 7.18
N THR A 207 -4.54 10.36 7.08
CA THR A 207 -5.19 11.59 7.57
C THR A 207 -6.45 11.88 6.75
N LYS A 208 -6.37 11.75 5.43
CA LYS A 208 -7.50 11.92 4.50
C LYS A 208 -8.62 10.92 4.80
N ALA A 209 -8.29 9.63 5.02
CA ALA A 209 -9.27 8.60 5.41
C ALA A 209 -10.03 8.97 6.68
N LYS A 210 -9.34 9.49 7.71
CA LYS A 210 -9.98 9.94 8.95
C LYS A 210 -10.93 11.12 8.72
N GLY A 211 -10.50 12.11 7.93
CA GLY A 211 -11.32 13.27 7.58
C GLY A 211 -12.54 12.87 6.77
N LEU A 212 -12.35 12.05 5.74
CA LEU A 212 -13.43 11.55 4.90
C LEU A 212 -14.46 10.72 5.69
N ARG A 213 -13.98 9.84 6.59
CA ARG A 213 -14.87 9.10 7.48
C ARG A 213 -15.73 10.03 8.36
N GLY A 214 -15.13 11.08 8.91
CA GLY A 214 -15.87 12.08 9.70
C GLY A 214 -16.93 12.83 8.88
N PHE A 215 -16.59 13.18 7.64
CA PHE A 215 -17.51 13.81 6.69
C PHE A 215 -18.68 12.89 6.36
N LEU A 216 -18.42 11.63 6.01
CA LEU A 216 -19.47 10.64 5.66
C LEU A 216 -20.40 10.35 6.84
N LEU A 217 -19.88 10.22 8.06
CA LEU A 217 -20.70 10.03 9.27
C LEU A 217 -21.69 11.19 9.46
N LYS A 218 -21.24 12.43 9.21
CA LYS A 218 -22.08 13.62 9.33
C LYS A 218 -23.13 13.68 8.22
N GLU A 219 -22.71 13.50 6.98
CA GLU A 219 -23.57 13.63 5.80
C GLU A 219 -24.72 12.61 5.79
N TYR A 220 -24.43 11.37 6.17
CA TYR A 220 -25.43 10.29 6.18
C TYR A 220 -26.09 10.06 7.55
N HIS A 221 -25.81 10.93 8.54
CA HIS A 221 -26.31 10.79 9.92
C HIS A 221 -26.08 9.38 10.50
N LEU A 222 -24.88 8.84 10.28
CA LEU A 222 -24.52 7.50 10.78
C LEU A 222 -23.89 7.61 12.17
N SER A 223 -24.30 6.70 13.08
CA SER A 223 -23.63 6.59 14.39
C SER A 223 -22.24 5.94 14.25
N LYS A 224 -21.31 6.27 15.14
CA LYS A 224 -19.96 5.69 15.18
C LYS A 224 -19.93 4.17 15.40
N ARG A 225 -21.05 3.59 15.85
CA ARG A 225 -21.27 2.15 16.11
C ARG A 225 -22.60 1.76 15.51
N THR A 226 -22.65 1.33 14.30
CA THR A 226 -23.77 0.53 13.78
C THR A 226 -23.16 -0.75 13.24
N PRO A 227 -23.18 -1.86 14.02
CA PRO A 227 -22.94 -3.17 13.45
C PRO A 227 -24.00 -3.41 12.37
N LEU A 228 -23.62 -4.05 11.27
CA LEU A 228 -24.59 -4.56 10.32
C LEU A 228 -25.55 -5.47 11.09
N GLU A 229 -26.81 -5.10 11.16
CA GLU A 229 -27.86 -6.06 11.45
C GLU A 229 -27.80 -7.13 10.37
N LYS A 230 -27.55 -8.38 10.82
CA LYS A 230 -27.44 -9.57 9.98
C LYS A 230 -28.76 -9.89 9.28
#